data_ebdc5ac88281939a919f9fc2ac1243d6
#
_entry.id   ebdc5ac88281939a919f9fc2ac1243d6
#
_cell.length_a   1.000
_cell.length_b   1.000
_cell.length_c   1.000
_cell.angle_alpha   90.00
_cell.angle_beta   90.00
_cell.angle_gamma   90.00
#
_symmetry.space_group_name_H-M   'P 1'
#
loop_
_entity.id
_entity.type
_entity.pdbx_description
1 polymer ?
#
loop_
_entity_poly.entity_id
_entity_poly.type
_entity_poly.pdbx_seq_one_letter_code
_entity_poly.pdbx_strand_id
1 'polypeptide(L)'
;MNLILPKKLNSSDTPVIENPGVLVVIGANGSGKSSFGKDIVSRYSDYAVNISGMRALFITSDTLTLKTLAAERSSISMLSEYQKLTLRLQQEEFETAVNYKEISKTSPGLPPPITKIDIIQGIWEKMFPHNRLVRKSGFFELTSTSRDGDSYTAERMSDGEKIVFYLIGAILCAKPNAILIIEEPEVLLHDSIKNTLWNEIESCRPDCTYIYLTHDIAFATARSEGKRIWVRSYEVDEQCWDYEIIESNESYPEEVYLELLGSRKPILFIEGNDSNSIDSRLYPYIFPDYLVKP
;
A
#
# COMPACT_ATOMS: atom_id res chain seq x y z
N MET A 1 8.11 -17.38 -10.03
CA MET A 1 7.92 -18.10 -8.74
C MET A 1 6.49 -18.58 -8.67
N ASN A 2 6.23 -19.80 -8.18
CA ASN A 2 4.87 -20.30 -8.00
C ASN A 2 4.39 -20.00 -6.58
N LEU A 3 3.21 -19.42 -6.45
CA LEU A 3 2.59 -19.08 -5.18
C LEU A 3 1.55 -20.14 -4.80
N ILE A 4 1.78 -20.84 -3.69
CA ILE A 4 0.83 -21.78 -3.11
C ILE A 4 -0.14 -20.97 -2.25
N LEU A 5 -1.43 -21.04 -2.59
CA LEU A 5 -2.47 -20.32 -1.85
C LEU A 5 -2.81 -21.04 -0.53
N PRO A 6 -3.45 -20.34 0.43
CA PRO A 6 -4.00 -20.95 1.62
C PRO A 6 -5.03 -22.06 1.31
N LYS A 7 -5.23 -22.96 2.27
CA LYS A 7 -6.13 -24.11 2.13
C LYS A 7 -7.55 -23.63 1.82
N LYS A 8 -8.14 -24.16 0.74
CA LYS A 8 -9.50 -23.85 0.34
C LYS A 8 -10.51 -24.73 1.09
N LEU A 9 -11.60 -24.12 1.54
CA LEU A 9 -12.71 -24.83 2.19
C LEU A 9 -13.27 -25.90 1.23
N ASN A 10 -13.57 -27.07 1.76
CA ASN A 10 -14.12 -28.21 1.00
C ASN A 10 -13.24 -28.70 -0.17
N SER A 11 -11.94 -28.42 -0.16
CA SER A 11 -11.00 -28.90 -1.16
C SER A 11 -9.84 -29.66 -0.51
N SER A 12 -9.44 -30.76 -1.12
CA SER A 12 -8.21 -31.48 -0.77
C SER A 12 -6.96 -30.81 -1.36
N ASP A 13 -7.14 -30.03 -2.43
CA ASP A 13 -6.06 -29.44 -3.18
C ASP A 13 -5.78 -28.01 -2.76
N THR A 14 -4.51 -27.66 -2.68
CA THR A 14 -4.06 -26.28 -2.49
C THR A 14 -3.79 -25.65 -3.86
N PRO A 15 -4.57 -24.66 -4.29
CA PRO A 15 -4.34 -24.02 -5.57
C PRO A 15 -2.98 -23.33 -5.65
N VAL A 16 -2.36 -23.39 -6.82
CA VAL A 16 -1.06 -22.75 -7.11
C VAL A 16 -1.24 -21.73 -8.21
N ILE A 17 -0.74 -20.53 -7.99
CA ILE A 17 -0.69 -19.47 -9.01
C ILE A 17 0.74 -19.37 -9.54
N GLU A 18 0.89 -19.53 -10.84
CA GLU A 18 2.19 -19.39 -11.50
C GLU A 18 2.49 -17.91 -11.77
N ASN A 19 3.66 -17.46 -11.31
CA ASN A 19 4.20 -16.11 -11.56
C ASN A 19 3.16 -15.01 -11.42
N PRO A 20 2.54 -14.82 -10.24
CA PRO A 20 1.38 -13.95 -10.10
C PRO A 20 1.68 -12.46 -10.39
N GLY A 21 2.94 -12.01 -10.30
CA GLY A 21 3.30 -10.60 -10.45
C GLY A 21 2.48 -9.71 -9.49
N VAL A 22 1.23 -9.44 -9.87
CA VAL A 22 0.23 -8.76 -9.05
C VAL A 22 -0.95 -9.70 -8.78
N LEU A 23 -1.34 -9.78 -7.51
CA LEU A 23 -2.50 -10.54 -7.03
C LEU A 23 -3.36 -9.64 -6.13
N VAL A 24 -4.65 -9.56 -6.43
CA VAL A 24 -5.60 -8.79 -5.61
C VAL A 24 -6.51 -9.75 -4.86
N VAL A 25 -6.49 -9.68 -3.55
CA VAL A 25 -7.36 -10.44 -2.64
C VAL A 25 -8.42 -9.48 -2.12
N ILE A 26 -9.65 -9.64 -2.58
CA ILE A 26 -10.78 -8.78 -2.26
C ILE A 26 -11.80 -9.53 -1.40
N GLY A 27 -12.53 -8.81 -0.55
CA GLY A 27 -13.59 -9.34 0.30
C GLY A 27 -14.04 -8.34 1.34
N ALA A 28 -15.15 -8.59 2.01
CA ALA A 28 -15.69 -7.74 3.05
C ALA A 28 -14.80 -7.67 4.30
N ASN A 29 -15.05 -6.68 5.16
CA ASN A 29 -14.39 -6.62 6.46
C ASN A 29 -14.81 -7.86 7.29
N GLY A 30 -13.81 -8.53 7.87
CA GLY A 30 -14.03 -9.77 8.62
C GLY A 30 -14.02 -11.05 7.77
N SER A 31 -13.93 -11.00 6.44
CA SER A 31 -13.89 -12.20 5.59
C SER A 31 -12.61 -13.06 5.74
N GLY A 32 -11.62 -12.60 6.50
CA GLY A 32 -10.38 -13.35 6.74
C GLY A 32 -9.21 -13.01 5.80
N LYS A 33 -9.26 -11.88 5.07
CA LYS A 33 -8.16 -11.43 4.19
C LYS A 33 -6.81 -11.30 4.90
N SER A 34 -6.79 -10.66 6.07
CA SER A 34 -5.55 -10.50 6.85
C SER A 34 -4.99 -11.85 7.31
N SER A 35 -5.86 -12.80 7.67
CA SER A 35 -5.45 -14.18 7.99
C SER A 35 -4.92 -14.90 6.76
N PHE A 36 -5.52 -14.68 5.58
CA PHE A 36 -5.05 -15.19 4.30
C PHE A 36 -3.61 -14.69 3.99
N GLY A 37 -3.37 -13.40 4.14
CA GLY A 37 -2.03 -12.82 3.99
C GLY A 37 -1.03 -13.36 4.99
N LYS A 38 -1.41 -13.52 6.26
CA LYS A 38 -0.55 -14.11 7.31
C LYS A 38 -0.16 -15.56 7.03
N ASP A 39 -1.07 -16.36 6.49
CA ASP A 39 -0.77 -17.74 6.07
C ASP A 39 0.32 -17.74 4.98
N ILE A 40 0.20 -16.86 3.98
CA ILE A 40 1.24 -16.71 2.95
C ILE A 40 2.57 -16.28 3.57
N VAL A 41 2.57 -15.29 4.46
CA VAL A 41 3.81 -14.85 5.15
C VAL A 41 4.45 -16.01 5.91
N SER A 42 3.66 -16.83 6.59
CA SER A 42 4.19 -17.96 7.37
C SER A 42 4.83 -19.04 6.49
N ARG A 43 4.26 -19.29 5.31
CA ARG A 43 4.78 -20.27 4.33
C ARG A 43 6.06 -19.79 3.64
N TYR A 44 6.16 -18.49 3.40
CA TYR A 44 7.25 -17.86 2.65
C TYR A 44 8.06 -16.90 3.53
N SER A 45 8.29 -17.25 4.81
CA SER A 45 8.87 -16.37 5.83
C SER A 45 10.20 -15.71 5.44
N ASP A 46 11.00 -16.36 4.57
CA ASP A 46 12.29 -15.83 4.13
C ASP A 46 12.16 -14.71 3.09
N TYR A 47 11.06 -14.68 2.34
CA TYR A 47 10.85 -13.81 1.20
C TYR A 47 9.58 -12.94 1.32
N ALA A 48 8.64 -13.34 2.16
CA ALA A 48 7.38 -12.61 2.33
C ALA A 48 7.48 -11.53 3.41
N VAL A 49 6.93 -10.36 3.10
CA VAL A 49 6.89 -9.21 4.00
C VAL A 49 5.47 -8.63 4.02
N ASN A 50 4.93 -8.44 5.22
CA ASN A 50 3.65 -7.75 5.41
C ASN A 50 3.90 -6.24 5.56
N ILE A 51 3.28 -5.45 4.69
CA ILE A 51 3.38 -4.00 4.64
C ILE A 51 1.97 -3.40 4.86
N SER A 52 1.85 -2.49 5.82
CA SER A 52 0.62 -1.74 6.06
C SER A 52 0.95 -0.27 6.25
N GLY A 53 0.28 0.61 5.51
CA GLY A 53 0.44 2.05 5.61
C GLY A 53 0.17 2.59 7.02
N MET A 54 -0.74 1.94 7.77
CA MET A 54 -1.06 2.32 9.14
C MET A 54 0.15 2.26 10.09
N ARG A 55 1.17 1.46 9.78
CA ARG A 55 2.40 1.41 10.58
C ARG A 55 3.22 2.69 10.52
N ALA A 56 3.03 3.50 9.48
CA ALA A 56 3.68 4.80 9.35
C ALA A 56 3.16 5.84 10.35
N LEU A 57 1.95 5.68 10.86
CA LEU A 57 1.31 6.66 11.73
C LEU A 57 1.84 6.66 13.17
N PHE A 58 2.47 5.59 13.60
CA PHE A 58 3.07 5.48 14.93
C PHE A 58 4.46 6.14 14.95
N ILE A 59 4.52 7.43 14.61
CA ILE A 59 5.74 8.24 14.73
C ILE A 59 5.74 8.84 16.12
N THR A 60 6.67 8.38 16.97
CA THR A 60 6.96 9.07 18.23
C THR A 60 7.86 10.27 17.95
N SER A 61 7.60 11.38 18.65
CA SER A 61 8.28 12.68 18.48
C SER A 61 9.77 12.70 18.86
N ASP A 62 10.32 11.58 19.30
CA ASP A 62 11.71 11.48 19.67
C ASP A 62 12.61 11.41 18.43
N THR A 63 13.21 12.53 18.14
CA THR A 63 14.25 12.69 17.12
C THR A 63 15.48 11.87 17.52
N LEU A 64 15.46 10.57 17.22
CA LEU A 64 16.60 9.69 17.45
C LEU A 64 17.68 9.99 16.41
N THR A 65 18.69 10.72 16.83
CA THR A 65 19.89 10.91 16.02
C THR A 65 20.68 9.60 15.97
N LEU A 66 21.37 9.34 14.84
CA LEU A 66 22.31 8.20 14.72
C LEU A 66 23.29 8.11 15.91
N LYS A 67 23.60 9.25 16.56
CA LYS A 67 24.45 9.31 17.76
C LYS A 67 23.81 8.68 18.99
N THR A 68 22.52 8.84 19.20
CA THR A 68 21.79 8.25 20.33
C THR A 68 21.62 6.74 20.16
N LEU A 69 21.42 6.28 18.92
CA LEU A 69 21.26 4.84 18.60
C LEU A 69 22.58 4.04 18.72
N ALA A 70 23.72 4.68 18.42
CA ALA A 70 25.02 4.03 18.58
C ALA A 70 25.36 3.76 20.07
N ALA A 71 24.78 4.52 20.99
CA ALA A 71 25.02 4.37 22.43
C ALA A 71 24.15 3.27 23.10
N GLU A 72 22.99 2.92 22.49
CA GLU A 72 22.04 2.01 23.14
C GLU A 72 21.56 0.89 22.18
N ARG A 73 22.34 -0.18 22.07
CA ARG A 73 21.97 -1.39 21.28
C ARG A 73 20.63 -2.03 21.69
N SER A 74 20.13 -1.77 22.88
CA SER A 74 18.86 -2.29 23.39
C SER A 74 17.63 -1.50 22.96
N SER A 75 17.79 -0.27 22.44
CA SER A 75 16.68 0.62 22.11
C SER A 75 16.09 0.41 20.70
N ILE A 76 16.77 -0.32 19.81
CA ILE A 76 16.30 -0.55 18.43
C ILE A 76 14.96 -1.29 18.37
N SER A 77 14.69 -2.18 19.32
CA SER A 77 13.43 -2.93 19.38
C SER A 77 12.21 -2.04 19.70
N MET A 78 12.44 -0.87 20.30
CA MET A 78 11.39 0.09 20.68
C MET A 78 11.06 1.10 19.58
N LEU A 79 11.86 1.12 18.50
CA LEU A 79 11.62 2.03 17.38
C LEU A 79 10.37 1.64 16.60
N SER A 80 9.63 2.64 16.14
CA SER A 80 8.56 2.43 15.17
C SER A 80 9.13 1.90 13.84
N GLU A 81 8.29 1.25 13.05
CA GLU A 81 8.69 0.75 11.73
C GLU A 81 9.16 1.87 10.80
N TYR A 82 8.57 3.07 10.94
CA TYR A 82 9.00 4.26 10.22
C TYR A 82 10.42 4.69 10.61
N GLN A 83 10.73 4.71 11.91
CA GLN A 83 12.06 5.08 12.40
C GLN A 83 13.13 4.06 11.95
N LYS A 84 12.83 2.77 12.04
CA LYS A 84 13.71 1.70 11.53
C LYS A 84 13.99 1.86 10.03
N LEU A 85 12.96 2.16 9.26
CA LEU A 85 13.08 2.40 7.82
C LEU A 85 13.97 3.60 7.54
N THR A 86 13.72 4.73 8.20
CA THR A 86 14.50 5.97 8.01
C THR A 86 15.98 5.74 8.31
N LEU A 87 16.29 5.04 9.41
CA LEU A 87 17.67 4.70 9.76
C LEU A 87 18.34 3.81 8.71
N ARG A 88 17.62 2.80 8.24
CA ARG A 88 18.13 1.90 7.20
C ARG A 88 18.44 2.66 5.90
N LEU A 89 17.53 3.53 5.47
CA LEU A 89 17.74 4.36 4.27
C LEU A 89 18.95 5.28 4.44
N GLN A 90 19.13 5.90 5.60
CA GLN A 90 20.29 6.74 5.89
C GLN A 90 21.59 5.95 5.91
N GLN A 91 21.61 4.76 6.49
CA GLN A 91 22.78 3.91 6.52
C GLN A 91 23.20 3.50 5.09
N GLU A 92 22.24 3.03 4.28
CA GLU A 92 22.51 2.64 2.90
C GLU A 92 22.99 3.82 2.04
N GLU A 93 22.44 5.02 2.25
CA GLU A 93 22.90 6.25 1.59
C GLU A 93 24.34 6.58 1.97
N PHE A 94 24.66 6.50 3.27
CA PHE A 94 26.01 6.77 3.75
C PHE A 94 27.02 5.77 3.19
N GLU A 95 26.70 4.47 3.23
CA GLU A 95 27.56 3.41 2.68
C GLU A 95 27.78 3.62 1.16
N THR A 96 26.75 3.98 0.43
CA THR A 96 26.82 4.27 -1.01
C THR A 96 27.72 5.47 -1.28
N ALA A 97 27.59 6.55 -0.50
CA ALA A 97 28.42 7.75 -0.63
C ALA A 97 29.89 7.46 -0.32
N VAL A 98 30.19 6.65 0.72
CA VAL A 98 31.55 6.26 1.07
C VAL A 98 32.16 5.42 -0.04
N ASN A 99 31.44 4.42 -0.54
CA ASN A 99 31.90 3.56 -1.63
C ASN A 99 32.15 4.37 -2.92
N TYR A 100 31.25 5.26 -3.26
CA TYR A 100 31.43 6.16 -4.42
C TYR A 100 32.67 7.03 -4.28
N LYS A 101 32.93 7.61 -3.09
CA LYS A 101 34.11 8.40 -2.81
C LYS A 101 35.41 7.59 -3.00
N GLU A 102 35.45 6.33 -2.58
CA GLU A 102 36.63 5.47 -2.77
C GLU A 102 36.84 5.09 -4.24
N ILE A 103 35.77 4.73 -4.96
CA ILE A 103 35.83 4.37 -6.38
C ILE A 103 36.23 5.59 -7.24
N SER A 104 35.70 6.78 -6.93
CA SER A 104 35.99 7.99 -7.68
C SER A 104 37.45 8.46 -7.57
N LYS A 105 38.22 8.02 -6.56
CA LYS A 105 39.66 8.25 -6.48
C LYS A 105 40.45 7.53 -7.57
N THR A 106 39.99 6.35 -7.97
CA THR A 106 40.62 5.50 -8.97
C THR A 106 40.01 5.65 -10.36
N SER A 107 38.77 6.11 -10.44
CA SER A 107 38.01 6.31 -11.69
C SER A 107 37.37 7.70 -11.71
N PRO A 108 38.14 8.77 -12.06
CA PRO A 108 37.60 10.13 -12.10
C PRO A 108 36.53 10.28 -13.17
N GLY A 109 35.44 11.02 -12.85
CA GLY A 109 34.36 11.31 -13.79
C GLY A 109 33.21 10.27 -13.80
N LEU A 110 33.22 9.30 -12.89
CA LEU A 110 32.12 8.39 -12.72
C LEU A 110 30.88 9.18 -12.23
N PRO A 111 29.69 9.01 -12.83
CA PRO A 111 28.47 9.64 -12.30
C PRO A 111 28.11 9.07 -10.92
N PRO A 112 27.51 9.88 -10.03
CA PRO A 112 27.05 9.39 -8.74
C PRO A 112 26.00 8.27 -8.92
N PRO A 113 26.04 7.25 -8.08
CA PRO A 113 25.02 6.18 -8.12
C PRO A 113 23.65 6.71 -7.71
N ILE A 114 22.61 6.17 -8.32
CA ILE A 114 21.22 6.43 -7.93
C ILE A 114 20.95 5.62 -6.65
N THR A 115 20.55 6.31 -5.59
CA THR A 115 20.24 5.69 -4.31
C THR A 115 18.73 5.42 -4.16
N LYS A 116 18.33 4.61 -3.16
CA LYS A 116 16.91 4.43 -2.84
C LYS A 116 16.23 5.75 -2.48
N ILE A 117 16.97 6.66 -1.84
CA ILE A 117 16.44 7.98 -1.49
C ILE A 117 16.18 8.83 -2.74
N ASP A 118 17.01 8.72 -3.78
CA ASP A 118 16.76 9.40 -5.06
C ASP A 118 15.48 8.87 -5.72
N ILE A 119 15.25 7.54 -5.66
CA ILE A 119 14.02 6.93 -6.17
C ILE A 119 12.80 7.40 -5.36
N ILE A 120 12.90 7.40 -4.02
CA ILE A 120 11.83 7.90 -3.14
C ILE A 120 11.50 9.35 -3.49
N GLN A 121 12.51 10.20 -3.64
CA GLN A 121 12.34 11.61 -4.01
C GLN A 121 11.64 11.74 -5.37
N GLY A 122 12.05 10.97 -6.37
CA GLY A 122 11.45 11.00 -7.70
C GLY A 122 9.97 10.61 -7.71
N ILE A 123 9.58 9.55 -6.97
CA ILE A 123 8.19 9.16 -6.82
C ILE A 123 7.42 10.20 -6.00
N TRP A 124 8.00 10.68 -4.90
CA TRP A 124 7.43 11.70 -4.03
C TRP A 124 7.02 12.95 -4.80
N GLU A 125 7.93 13.51 -5.60
CA GLU A 125 7.70 14.74 -6.36
C GLU A 125 6.60 14.58 -7.42
N LYS A 126 6.35 13.36 -7.90
CA LYS A 126 5.19 13.04 -8.75
C LYS A 126 3.87 13.06 -7.98
N MET A 127 3.88 12.57 -6.74
CA MET A 127 2.68 12.51 -5.88
C MET A 127 2.34 13.87 -5.28
N PHE A 128 3.36 14.64 -4.91
CA PHE A 128 3.25 15.91 -4.21
C PHE A 128 4.06 17.01 -4.92
N PRO A 129 3.62 17.50 -6.09
CA PRO A 129 4.39 18.45 -6.90
C PRO A 129 4.66 19.79 -6.20
N HIS A 130 3.93 20.09 -5.12
CA HIS A 130 4.11 21.32 -4.33
C HIS A 130 5.04 21.15 -3.13
N ASN A 131 5.51 19.93 -2.84
CA ASN A 131 6.34 19.62 -1.69
C ASN A 131 7.57 18.82 -2.12
N ARG A 132 8.74 19.41 -1.95
CA ARG A 132 10.02 18.76 -2.23
C ARG A 132 10.52 18.00 -1.01
N LEU A 133 10.95 16.76 -1.21
CA LEU A 133 11.67 16.00 -0.19
C LEU A 133 13.15 16.39 -0.24
N VAL A 134 13.68 16.95 0.84
CA VAL A 134 15.06 17.44 0.93
C VAL A 134 15.82 16.67 2.01
N ARG A 135 17.05 16.32 1.72
CA ARG A 135 17.99 15.70 2.67
C ARG A 135 18.78 16.78 3.39
N LYS A 136 18.76 16.80 4.71
CA LYS A 136 19.52 17.75 5.49
C LYS A 136 20.07 17.12 6.76
N SER A 137 21.38 17.07 6.87
CA SER A 137 22.07 16.60 8.09
C SER A 137 21.61 15.22 8.63
N GLY A 138 21.23 14.30 7.73
CA GLY A 138 20.73 12.98 8.12
C GLY A 138 19.23 12.91 8.43
N PHE A 139 18.46 13.96 8.10
CA PHE A 139 17.02 14.00 8.24
C PHE A 139 16.34 14.26 6.89
N PHE A 140 15.07 13.85 6.81
CA PHE A 140 14.21 14.26 5.71
C PHE A 140 13.42 15.49 6.13
N GLU A 141 13.52 16.54 5.33
CA GLU A 141 12.71 17.75 5.46
C GLU A 141 11.86 17.92 4.20
N LEU A 142 10.70 18.50 4.36
CA LEU A 142 9.86 18.91 3.24
C LEU A 142 10.00 20.41 3.05
N THR A 143 10.22 20.82 1.83
CA THR A 143 10.25 22.23 1.43
C THR A 143 9.09 22.51 0.49
N SER A 144 8.23 23.45 0.85
CA SER A 144 7.16 23.90 -0.03
C SER A 144 7.74 24.68 -1.21
N THR A 145 7.35 24.31 -2.42
CA THR A 145 7.72 25.05 -3.65
C THR A 145 6.93 26.33 -3.84
N SER A 146 5.78 26.46 -3.14
CA SER A 146 4.86 27.61 -3.26
C SER A 146 5.09 28.72 -2.23
N ARG A 147 5.94 28.48 -1.22
CA ARG A 147 6.33 29.49 -0.21
C ARG A 147 7.83 29.50 -0.10
N ASP A 148 8.46 30.61 -0.42
CA ASP A 148 9.91 30.79 -0.40
C ASP A 148 10.53 30.26 0.91
N GLY A 149 11.06 29.03 0.85
CA GLY A 149 12.04 28.53 1.80
C GLY A 149 11.54 27.95 3.12
N ASP A 150 10.24 27.89 3.39
CA ASP A 150 9.72 27.24 4.59
C ASP A 150 9.90 25.71 4.50
N SER A 151 10.92 25.20 5.19
CA SER A 151 11.11 23.77 5.37
C SER A 151 10.50 23.31 6.68
N TYR A 152 9.88 22.13 6.67
CA TYR A 152 9.36 21.49 7.86
C TYR A 152 9.84 20.04 7.97
N THR A 153 9.97 19.57 9.20
CA THR A 153 10.48 18.23 9.48
C THR A 153 9.43 17.16 9.16
N ALA A 154 9.88 15.92 8.99
CA ALA A 154 9.02 14.75 8.73
C ALA A 154 7.89 14.57 9.77
N GLU A 155 8.07 15.08 11.00
CA GLU A 155 7.04 15.06 12.05
C GLU A 155 5.78 15.87 11.68
N ARG A 156 5.96 16.92 10.87
CA ARG A 156 4.87 17.79 10.39
C ARG A 156 4.24 17.32 9.08
N MET A 157 4.69 16.19 8.55
CA MET A 157 4.04 15.55 7.42
C MET A 157 2.58 15.20 7.78
N SER A 158 1.68 15.36 6.83
CA SER A 158 0.33 14.80 6.92
C SER A 158 0.40 13.27 6.98
N ASP A 159 -0.65 12.65 7.49
CA ASP A 159 -0.68 11.18 7.59
C ASP A 159 -0.55 10.51 6.23
N GLY A 160 -1.18 11.07 5.18
CA GLY A 160 -1.02 10.58 3.81
C GLY A 160 0.42 10.68 3.31
N GLU A 161 1.12 11.80 3.57
CA GLU A 161 2.54 11.97 3.24
C GLU A 161 3.43 10.94 3.94
N LYS A 162 3.21 10.72 5.24
CA LYS A 162 3.93 9.70 6.02
C LYS A 162 3.76 8.30 5.44
N ILE A 163 2.52 7.96 5.08
CA ILE A 163 2.19 6.67 4.49
C ILE A 163 2.88 6.50 3.13
N VAL A 164 2.80 7.49 2.25
CA VAL A 164 3.46 7.44 0.94
C VAL A 164 4.97 7.23 1.09
N PHE A 165 5.63 8.01 1.94
CA PHE A 165 7.06 7.84 2.22
C PHE A 165 7.39 6.44 2.72
N TYR A 166 6.61 5.96 3.71
CA TYR A 166 6.81 4.64 4.30
C TYR A 166 6.63 3.51 3.29
N LEU A 167 5.55 3.54 2.51
CA LEU A 167 5.25 2.51 1.52
C LEU A 167 6.36 2.39 0.46
N ILE A 168 6.77 3.52 -0.12
CA ILE A 168 7.85 3.52 -1.11
C ILE A 168 9.14 2.97 -0.48
N GLY A 169 9.53 3.51 0.67
CA GLY A 169 10.77 3.12 1.35
C GLY A 169 10.79 1.65 1.78
N ALA A 170 9.70 1.15 2.38
CA ALA A 170 9.59 -0.23 2.83
C ALA A 170 9.71 -1.22 1.67
N ILE A 171 9.08 -0.92 0.53
CA ILE A 171 9.13 -1.76 -0.67
C ILE A 171 10.51 -1.71 -1.33
N LEU A 172 11.12 -0.55 -1.43
CA LEU A 172 12.49 -0.43 -1.96
C LEU A 172 13.52 -1.14 -1.07
N CYS A 173 13.25 -1.23 0.24
CA CYS A 173 14.11 -1.95 1.18
C CYS A 173 13.80 -3.44 1.29
N ALA A 174 12.76 -3.96 0.64
CA ALA A 174 12.47 -5.38 0.62
C ALA A 174 13.57 -6.17 -0.12
N LYS A 175 13.71 -7.46 0.24
CA LYS A 175 14.66 -8.37 -0.44
C LYS A 175 14.35 -8.45 -1.94
N PRO A 176 15.33 -8.76 -2.79
CA PRO A 176 15.05 -9.10 -4.19
C PRO A 176 14.07 -10.28 -4.29
N ASN A 177 13.15 -10.20 -5.26
CA ASN A 177 12.10 -11.20 -5.50
C ASN A 177 11.19 -11.44 -4.29
N ALA A 178 10.98 -10.42 -3.44
CA ALA A 178 10.11 -10.52 -2.27
C ALA A 178 8.64 -10.69 -2.65
N ILE A 179 7.89 -11.38 -1.78
CA ILE A 179 6.43 -11.41 -1.79
C ILE A 179 5.96 -10.31 -0.83
N LEU A 180 5.32 -9.30 -1.36
CA LEU A 180 4.85 -8.13 -0.62
C LEU A 180 3.36 -8.28 -0.37
N ILE A 181 2.98 -8.54 0.89
CA ILE A 181 1.58 -8.55 1.31
C ILE A 181 1.24 -7.14 1.78
N ILE A 182 0.38 -6.45 1.03
CA ILE A 182 0.00 -5.07 1.30
C ILE A 182 -1.43 -5.05 1.81
N GLU A 183 -1.59 -4.69 3.08
CA GLU A 183 -2.90 -4.56 3.69
C GLU A 183 -3.45 -3.15 3.50
N GLU A 184 -4.68 -3.08 2.99
CA GLU A 184 -5.44 -1.85 2.76
C GLU A 184 -4.64 -0.77 2.02
N PRO A 185 -4.20 -1.05 0.78
CA PRO A 185 -3.36 -0.15 -0.01
C PRO A 185 -4.01 1.21 -0.29
N GLU A 186 -5.32 1.31 -0.11
CA GLU A 186 -6.14 2.51 -0.31
C GLU A 186 -6.22 3.43 0.91
N VAL A 187 -5.93 2.92 2.11
CA VAL A 187 -6.19 3.65 3.35
C VAL A 187 -5.36 4.93 3.46
N LEU A 188 -6.04 6.01 3.79
CA LEU A 188 -5.51 7.37 3.95
C LEU A 188 -4.82 7.95 2.70
N LEU A 189 -4.98 7.32 1.56
CA LEU A 189 -4.55 7.84 0.27
C LEU A 189 -5.72 8.49 -0.47
N HIS A 190 -5.48 9.69 -0.99
CA HIS A 190 -6.47 10.34 -1.85
C HIS A 190 -6.58 9.60 -3.18
N ASP A 191 -7.80 9.47 -3.72
CA ASP A 191 -8.04 8.72 -4.96
C ASP A 191 -7.19 9.18 -6.15
N SER A 192 -6.84 10.48 -6.20
CA SER A 192 -6.03 11.03 -7.29
C SER A 192 -4.60 10.52 -7.32
N ILE A 193 -4.04 10.11 -6.18
CA ILE A 193 -2.65 9.63 -6.09
C ILE A 193 -2.54 8.11 -5.92
N LYS A 194 -3.58 7.47 -5.41
CA LYS A 194 -3.59 6.05 -5.06
C LYS A 194 -3.08 5.14 -6.18
N ASN A 195 -3.71 5.20 -7.34
CA ASN A 195 -3.33 4.34 -8.47
C ASN A 195 -1.97 4.72 -9.05
N THR A 196 -1.67 6.02 -9.15
CA THR A 196 -0.37 6.50 -9.65
C THR A 196 0.77 6.05 -8.75
N LEU A 197 0.61 6.15 -7.43
CA LEU A 197 1.60 5.70 -6.46
C LEU A 197 1.94 4.22 -6.63
N TRP A 198 0.92 3.36 -6.68
CA TRP A 198 1.14 1.92 -6.78
C TRP A 198 1.73 1.52 -8.14
N ASN A 199 1.34 2.17 -9.23
CA ASN A 199 1.94 1.94 -10.55
C ASN A 199 3.44 2.32 -10.56
N GLU A 200 3.82 3.44 -9.94
CA GLU A 200 5.22 3.85 -9.82
C GLU A 200 6.03 2.85 -8.97
N ILE A 201 5.46 2.40 -7.84
CA ILE A 201 6.10 1.43 -6.96
C ILE A 201 6.31 0.08 -7.68
N GLU A 202 5.27 -0.44 -8.32
CA GLU A 202 5.31 -1.69 -9.08
C GLU A 202 6.34 -1.61 -10.20
N SER A 203 6.42 -0.47 -10.90
CA SER A 203 7.41 -0.22 -11.96
C SER A 203 8.85 -0.17 -11.44
N CYS A 204 9.08 0.34 -10.23
CA CYS A 204 10.40 0.39 -9.60
C CYS A 204 10.90 -0.96 -9.11
N ARG A 205 10.00 -1.89 -8.77
CA ARG A 205 10.32 -3.21 -8.22
C ARG A 205 9.55 -4.32 -8.97
N PRO A 206 9.77 -4.48 -10.28
CA PRO A 206 9.10 -5.50 -11.09
C PRO A 206 9.56 -6.93 -10.73
N ASP A 207 10.61 -7.06 -9.95
CA ASP A 207 11.11 -8.32 -9.41
C ASP A 207 10.23 -8.89 -8.29
N CYS A 208 9.43 -8.06 -7.63
CA CYS A 208 8.61 -8.46 -6.49
C CYS A 208 7.24 -8.99 -6.93
N THR A 209 6.65 -9.83 -6.08
CA THR A 209 5.25 -10.24 -6.19
C THR A 209 4.41 -9.39 -5.25
N TYR A 210 3.38 -8.75 -5.76
CA TYR A 210 2.48 -7.88 -4.99
C TYR A 210 1.18 -8.60 -4.69
N ILE A 211 0.81 -8.71 -3.42
CA ILE A 211 -0.45 -9.29 -2.96
C ILE A 211 -1.19 -8.21 -2.18
N TYR A 212 -2.20 -7.63 -2.81
CA TYR A 212 -3.02 -6.57 -2.22
C TYR A 212 -4.21 -7.18 -1.51
N LEU A 213 -4.38 -6.88 -0.23
CA LEU A 213 -5.54 -7.25 0.58
C LEU A 213 -6.42 -6.02 0.72
N THR A 214 -7.54 -5.96 0.02
CA THR A 214 -8.37 -4.76 -0.08
C THR A 214 -9.86 -5.08 0.06
N HIS A 215 -10.63 -4.09 0.45
CA HIS A 215 -12.09 -4.07 0.32
C HIS A 215 -12.56 -2.99 -0.69
N ASP A 216 -11.62 -2.22 -1.25
CA ASP A 216 -11.89 -1.18 -2.26
C ASP A 216 -11.98 -1.80 -3.66
N ILE A 217 -13.22 -1.90 -4.17
CA ILE A 217 -13.47 -2.46 -5.51
C ILE A 217 -12.89 -1.58 -6.63
N ALA A 218 -12.80 -0.26 -6.43
CA ALA A 218 -12.22 0.64 -7.43
C ALA A 218 -10.70 0.41 -7.54
N PHE A 219 -10.02 0.23 -6.39
CA PHE A 219 -8.61 -0.14 -6.37
C PHE A 219 -8.37 -1.50 -7.04
N ALA A 220 -9.20 -2.49 -6.68
CA ALA A 220 -9.10 -3.84 -7.22
C ALA A 220 -9.36 -3.90 -8.74
N THR A 221 -10.32 -3.13 -9.24
CA THR A 221 -10.65 -3.04 -10.67
C THR A 221 -9.54 -2.33 -11.47
N ALA A 222 -8.87 -1.35 -10.89
CA ALA A 222 -7.74 -0.66 -11.54
C ALA A 222 -6.54 -1.59 -11.80
N ARG A 223 -6.49 -2.78 -11.18
CA ARG A 223 -5.45 -3.82 -11.36
C ARG A 223 -5.99 -5.04 -12.10
N SER A 224 -6.72 -4.80 -13.17
CA SER A 224 -7.40 -5.83 -13.96
C SER A 224 -6.47 -6.84 -14.63
N GLU A 225 -5.20 -6.49 -14.88
CA GLU A 225 -4.22 -7.40 -15.47
C GLU A 225 -3.74 -8.48 -14.50
N GLY A 226 -3.87 -8.23 -13.18
CA GLY A 226 -3.51 -9.17 -12.13
C GLY A 226 -4.55 -10.27 -11.94
N LYS A 227 -4.13 -11.40 -11.35
CA LYS A 227 -5.08 -12.41 -10.85
C LYS A 227 -5.82 -11.87 -9.62
N ARG A 228 -7.06 -12.30 -9.45
CA ARG A 228 -7.93 -11.82 -8.39
C ARG A 228 -8.49 -12.98 -7.59
N ILE A 229 -8.59 -12.79 -6.29
CA ILE A 229 -9.18 -13.76 -5.36
C ILE A 229 -10.26 -13.06 -4.56
N TRP A 230 -11.45 -13.60 -4.60
CA TRP A 230 -12.54 -13.16 -3.73
C TRP A 230 -12.63 -14.06 -2.52
N VAL A 231 -12.37 -13.51 -1.34
CA VAL A 231 -12.46 -14.22 -0.05
C VAL A 231 -13.79 -13.90 0.60
N ARG A 232 -14.63 -14.91 0.75
CA ARG A 232 -15.98 -14.85 1.36
C ARG A 232 -15.92 -15.03 2.88
N SER A 233 -15.23 -16.09 3.33
CA SER A 233 -15.13 -16.39 4.76
C SER A 233 -13.85 -17.14 5.13
N TYR A 234 -13.57 -17.17 6.42
CA TYR A 234 -12.48 -17.91 7.03
C TYR A 234 -12.98 -18.76 8.19
N GLU A 235 -12.73 -20.06 8.11
CA GLU A 235 -13.04 -21.04 9.17
C GLU A 235 -11.83 -21.21 10.09
N VAL A 236 -11.97 -20.71 11.32
CA VAL A 236 -10.87 -20.63 12.29
C VAL A 236 -10.39 -22.02 12.72
N ASP A 237 -11.32 -22.92 12.99
CA ASP A 237 -11.00 -24.25 13.53
C ASP A 237 -10.26 -25.13 12.52
N GLU A 238 -10.60 -25.03 11.24
CA GLU A 238 -10.00 -25.80 10.15
C GLU A 238 -8.86 -25.05 9.46
N GLN A 239 -8.65 -23.78 9.77
CA GLN A 239 -7.69 -22.89 9.12
C GLN A 239 -7.80 -22.93 7.58
N CYS A 240 -9.02 -22.80 7.08
CA CYS A 240 -9.33 -22.82 5.66
C CYS A 240 -10.23 -21.64 5.27
N TRP A 241 -10.21 -21.31 3.98
CA TRP A 241 -10.92 -20.14 3.44
C TRP A 241 -11.91 -20.58 2.37
N ASP A 242 -13.09 -19.99 2.39
CA ASP A 242 -13.98 -19.99 1.22
C ASP A 242 -13.55 -18.84 0.31
N TYR A 243 -12.99 -19.18 -0.83
CA TYR A 243 -12.56 -18.18 -1.80
C TYR A 243 -12.71 -18.68 -3.24
N GLU A 244 -12.78 -17.74 -4.16
CA GLU A 244 -12.85 -17.97 -5.59
C GLU A 244 -11.72 -17.23 -6.32
N ILE A 245 -11.08 -17.91 -7.29
CA ILE A 245 -10.09 -17.31 -8.16
C ILE A 245 -10.83 -16.77 -9.37
N ILE A 246 -10.66 -15.47 -9.64
CA ILE A 246 -11.28 -14.78 -10.77
C ILE A 246 -10.17 -14.49 -11.77
N GLU A 247 -10.32 -15.00 -12.98
CA GLU A 247 -9.33 -14.80 -14.04
C GLU A 247 -9.29 -13.32 -14.50
N SER A 248 -8.13 -12.89 -14.99
CA SER A 248 -7.90 -11.46 -15.33
C SER A 248 -8.83 -10.93 -16.43
N ASN A 249 -9.36 -11.80 -17.30
CA ASN A 249 -10.29 -11.46 -18.37
C ASN A 249 -11.77 -11.45 -17.94
N GLU A 250 -12.08 -11.86 -16.71
CA GLU A 250 -13.44 -11.90 -16.17
C GLU A 250 -13.76 -10.62 -15.40
N SER A 251 -15.01 -10.19 -15.35
CA SER A 251 -15.48 -9.16 -14.42
C SER A 251 -15.72 -9.77 -13.05
N TYR A 252 -15.72 -8.95 -12.00
CA TYR A 252 -16.15 -9.41 -10.69
C TYR A 252 -17.61 -9.89 -10.75
N PRO A 253 -17.94 -11.04 -10.11
CA PRO A 253 -19.34 -11.46 -9.91
C PRO A 253 -20.18 -10.36 -9.26
N GLU A 254 -21.46 -10.32 -9.55
CA GLU A 254 -22.38 -9.32 -8.97
C GLU A 254 -22.39 -9.38 -7.43
N GLU A 255 -22.25 -10.57 -6.89
CA GLU A 255 -22.18 -10.83 -5.44
C GLU A 255 -21.04 -10.07 -4.76
N VAL A 256 -19.89 -9.91 -5.42
CA VAL A 256 -18.76 -9.11 -4.90
C VAL A 256 -19.18 -7.65 -4.72
N TYR A 257 -19.89 -7.09 -5.70
CA TYR A 257 -20.38 -5.71 -5.61
C TYR A 257 -21.44 -5.57 -4.51
N LEU A 258 -22.33 -6.53 -4.38
CA LEU A 258 -23.37 -6.53 -3.34
C LEU A 258 -22.74 -6.65 -1.93
N GLU A 259 -21.75 -7.50 -1.77
CA GLU A 259 -21.07 -7.71 -0.50
C GLU A 259 -20.27 -6.47 -0.07
N LEU A 260 -19.48 -5.89 -0.98
CA LEU A 260 -18.55 -4.80 -0.65
C LEU A 260 -19.20 -3.43 -0.59
N LEU A 261 -20.18 -3.17 -1.45
CA LEU A 261 -20.86 -1.87 -1.52
C LEU A 261 -22.14 -1.83 -0.67
N GLY A 262 -22.48 -2.94 -0.05
CA GLY A 262 -23.76 -3.15 0.59
C GLY A 262 -24.87 -3.28 -0.44
N SER A 263 -26.10 -3.56 0.01
CA SER A 263 -27.26 -3.55 -0.87
C SER A 263 -27.38 -2.13 -1.48
N ARG A 264 -26.84 -1.93 -2.67
CA ARG A 264 -27.17 -0.73 -3.43
C ARG A 264 -28.65 -0.82 -3.72
N LYS A 265 -29.41 -0.04 -3.00
CA LYS A 265 -30.75 0.26 -3.47
C LYS A 265 -30.59 0.82 -4.88
N PRO A 266 -31.24 0.23 -5.88
CA PRO A 266 -31.18 0.80 -7.23
C PRO A 266 -31.58 2.29 -7.17
N ILE A 267 -30.95 3.12 -7.96
CA ILE A 267 -31.21 4.55 -7.94
C ILE A 267 -32.40 4.83 -8.85
N LEU A 268 -33.43 5.44 -8.28
CA LEU A 268 -34.56 5.98 -9.02
C LEU A 268 -34.33 7.49 -9.23
N PHE A 269 -34.01 7.88 -10.46
CA PHE A 269 -33.96 9.31 -10.83
C PHE A 269 -35.36 9.81 -11.07
N ILE A 270 -35.69 10.92 -10.42
CA ILE A 270 -36.95 11.61 -10.58
C ILE A 270 -36.74 12.97 -11.23
N GLU A 271 -37.76 13.50 -11.94
CA GLU A 271 -37.67 14.80 -12.52
C GLU A 271 -37.74 15.90 -11.43
N GLY A 272 -36.81 16.87 -11.50
CA GLY A 272 -36.74 18.01 -10.58
C GLY A 272 -35.34 18.24 -10.02
N ASN A 273 -35.06 19.48 -9.66
CA ASN A 273 -33.77 19.90 -9.10
C ASN A 273 -33.81 20.16 -7.59
N ASP A 274 -34.93 19.89 -6.93
CA ASP A 274 -35.14 20.22 -5.53
C ASP A 274 -35.40 18.95 -4.70
N SER A 275 -34.59 18.74 -3.69
CA SER A 275 -34.75 17.67 -2.70
C SER A 275 -36.05 17.83 -1.87
N ASN A 276 -36.70 18.97 -1.91
CA ASN A 276 -37.96 19.28 -1.24
C ASN A 276 -39.21 19.12 -2.13
N SER A 277 -39.04 18.70 -3.39
CA SER A 277 -40.17 18.42 -4.27
C SER A 277 -41.09 17.35 -3.67
N ILE A 278 -42.38 17.36 -4.06
CA ILE A 278 -43.35 16.35 -3.63
C ILE A 278 -42.83 14.95 -4.00
N ASP A 279 -42.25 14.81 -5.18
CA ASP A 279 -41.73 13.55 -5.69
C ASP A 279 -40.56 13.04 -4.86
N SER A 280 -39.61 13.92 -4.49
CA SER A 280 -38.51 13.57 -3.61
C SER A 280 -38.93 13.07 -2.22
N ARG A 281 -40.12 13.48 -1.78
CA ARG A 281 -40.70 13.10 -0.49
C ARG A 281 -41.58 11.85 -0.59
N LEU A 282 -42.29 11.67 -1.70
CA LEU A 282 -43.26 10.60 -1.90
C LEU A 282 -42.65 9.31 -2.38
N TYR A 283 -41.73 9.36 -3.34
CA TYR A 283 -41.13 8.17 -3.95
C TYR A 283 -40.35 7.26 -2.98
N PRO A 284 -39.64 7.75 -1.95
CA PRO A 284 -39.03 6.88 -0.95
C PRO A 284 -40.05 6.01 -0.18
N TYR A 285 -41.30 6.43 -0.05
CA TYR A 285 -42.35 5.62 0.55
C TYR A 285 -42.98 4.61 -0.41
N ILE A 286 -43.03 4.95 -1.70
CA ILE A 286 -43.61 4.08 -2.74
C ILE A 286 -42.56 3.00 -3.13
N PHE A 287 -41.30 3.39 -3.19
CA PHE A 287 -40.18 2.54 -3.59
C PHE A 287 -39.11 2.47 -2.49
N PRO A 288 -39.38 1.79 -1.36
CA PRO A 288 -38.46 1.76 -0.21
C PRO A 288 -37.14 1.07 -0.52
N ASP A 289 -37.12 0.24 -1.58
CA ASP A 289 -35.94 -0.48 -2.04
C ASP A 289 -35.05 0.33 -2.99
N TYR A 290 -35.47 1.55 -3.35
CA TYR A 290 -34.74 2.45 -4.22
C TYR A 290 -34.14 3.63 -3.46
N LEU A 291 -32.96 4.10 -3.90
CA LEU A 291 -32.44 5.40 -3.51
C LEU A 291 -32.98 6.45 -4.47
N VAL A 292 -33.89 7.27 -4.01
CA VAL A 292 -34.49 8.34 -4.85
C VAL A 292 -33.53 9.52 -4.95
N LYS A 293 -33.24 9.95 -6.18
CA LYS A 293 -32.40 11.12 -6.50
C LYS A 293 -33.14 12.05 -7.49
N PRO A 294 -33.19 13.36 -7.21
CA PRO A 294 -33.67 14.35 -8.15
C PRO A 294 -32.74 14.53 -9.33
#